data_0bb284b4c3657402a9ad0a580f52b62a
#
_entry.id   0bb284b4c3657402a9ad0a580f52b62a
#
_cell.length_a   1.000
_cell.length_b   1.000
_cell.length_c   1.000
_cell.angle_alpha   90.00
_cell.angle_beta   90.00
_cell.angle_gamma   90.00
#
_symmetry.space_group_name_H-M   'P 1'
#
loop_
_entity.id
_entity.type
_entity.pdbx_description
1 polymer ?
#
loop_
_entity_poly.entity_id
_entity_poly.type
_entity_poly.pdbx_seq_one_letter_code
_entity_poly.pdbx_strand_id
1 'polypeptide(L)'
;MENLFDEKSNTIENVVMARKSVIALVDCDSFFVSCEQSVNPELKGKPVCVMSGSGQCVISRSKEAKKLGIRMGMPYFQIEGQMKKATYINANHELYSQISEKVMAVLKDFSPKVEIYSIDEAFVDLTGLERLYKKNYLEIAQMIREEVLKQVDIPVSIGVSSSKSLSKLASDKAKTMGE
;
A
#
# COMPACT_ATOMS: atom_id res chain seq x y z
N MET A 1 -56.20 -45.98 -16.41
CA MET A 1 -55.15 -46.46 -15.46
C MET A 1 -53.89 -45.74 -15.85
N GLU A 2 -53.76 -44.56 -15.30
CA GLU A 2 -52.68 -43.64 -15.60
C GLU A 2 -51.69 -43.65 -14.45
N ASN A 3 -50.45 -44.01 -14.75
CA ASN A 3 -49.34 -43.90 -13.83
C ASN A 3 -48.81 -42.47 -13.83
N LEU A 4 -49.09 -41.74 -12.76
CA LEU A 4 -48.40 -40.50 -12.48
C LEU A 4 -47.00 -40.83 -11.99
N PHE A 5 -46.01 -40.58 -12.85
CA PHE A 5 -44.62 -40.49 -12.41
C PHE A 5 -44.42 -39.15 -11.74
N ASP A 6 -44.26 -39.22 -10.46
CA ASP A 6 -43.88 -38.07 -9.61
C ASP A 6 -42.39 -37.82 -9.82
N GLU A 7 -42.05 -36.92 -10.75
CA GLU A 7 -40.71 -36.38 -10.91
C GLU A 7 -40.46 -35.38 -9.80
N LYS A 8 -39.99 -35.88 -8.67
CA LYS A 8 -39.31 -35.02 -7.72
C LYS A 8 -38.02 -34.55 -8.36
N SER A 9 -38.09 -33.38 -9.01
CA SER A 9 -36.90 -32.65 -9.41
C SER A 9 -36.07 -32.34 -8.17
N ASN A 10 -34.97 -33.06 -8.02
CA ASN A 10 -33.90 -32.74 -7.07
C ASN A 10 -33.26 -31.44 -7.54
N THR A 11 -33.86 -30.31 -7.20
CA THR A 11 -33.25 -29.00 -7.31
C THR A 11 -32.19 -28.96 -6.23
N ILE A 12 -30.98 -29.36 -6.57
CA ILE A 12 -29.81 -29.08 -5.76
C ILE A 12 -29.64 -27.56 -5.81
N GLU A 13 -30.23 -26.87 -4.87
CA GLU A 13 -29.92 -25.49 -4.62
C GLU A 13 -28.42 -25.43 -4.29
N ASN A 14 -27.62 -25.08 -5.26
CA ASN A 14 -26.24 -24.68 -5.05
C ASN A 14 -26.28 -23.41 -4.20
N VAL A 15 -26.33 -23.57 -2.90
CA VAL A 15 -26.06 -22.49 -1.95
C VAL A 15 -24.58 -22.17 -2.11
N VAL A 16 -24.27 -21.31 -3.09
CA VAL A 16 -22.97 -20.69 -3.17
C VAL A 16 -22.85 -19.79 -1.94
N MET A 17 -22.30 -20.32 -0.88
CA MET A 17 -21.85 -19.49 0.24
C MET A 17 -20.85 -18.50 -0.32
N ALA A 18 -21.31 -17.29 -0.58
CA ALA A 18 -20.43 -16.18 -0.97
C ALA A 18 -19.37 -16.05 0.13
N ARG A 19 -18.15 -16.49 -0.18
CA ARG A 19 -17.04 -16.30 0.76
C ARG A 19 -16.91 -14.81 1.03
N LYS A 20 -16.87 -14.42 2.31
CA LYS A 20 -16.56 -13.04 2.65
C LYS A 20 -15.27 -12.66 1.96
N SER A 21 -15.31 -11.63 1.14
CA SER A 21 -14.12 -11.07 0.51
C SER A 21 -13.15 -10.58 1.58
N VAL A 22 -11.88 -10.79 1.37
CA VAL A 22 -10.81 -10.27 2.23
C VAL A 22 -9.87 -9.48 1.35
N ILE A 23 -9.90 -8.16 1.53
CA ILE A 23 -9.15 -7.21 0.72
C ILE A 23 -8.07 -6.57 1.60
N ALA A 24 -6.84 -6.59 1.12
CA ALA A 24 -5.77 -5.78 1.67
C ALA A 24 -5.59 -4.52 0.83
N LEU A 25 -5.47 -3.36 1.46
CA LEU A 25 -4.86 -2.20 0.84
C LEU A 25 -3.38 -2.18 1.26
N VAL A 26 -2.50 -2.18 0.29
CA VAL A 26 -1.06 -1.96 0.46
C VAL A 26 -0.76 -0.54 0.02
N ASP A 27 -0.14 0.24 0.90
CA ASP A 27 0.14 1.66 0.70
C ASP A 27 1.60 1.94 1.09
N CYS A 28 2.39 2.49 0.16
CA CYS A 28 3.80 2.77 0.36
C CYS A 28 3.99 4.00 1.26
N ASP A 29 4.74 3.83 2.36
CA ASP A 29 4.95 4.90 3.34
C ASP A 29 5.83 6.01 2.78
N SER A 30 5.33 7.26 2.79
CA SER A 30 6.06 8.45 2.28
C SER A 30 6.72 8.21 0.92
N PHE A 31 6.00 7.61 -0.02
CA PHE A 31 6.49 6.92 -1.21
C PHE A 31 7.63 7.63 -1.93
N PHE A 32 7.48 8.90 -2.30
CA PHE A 32 8.53 9.61 -3.06
C PHE A 32 9.83 9.76 -2.26
N VAL A 33 9.74 10.04 -0.95
CA VAL A 33 10.93 10.07 -0.09
C VAL A 33 11.53 8.67 0.03
N SER A 34 10.71 7.64 0.19
CA SER A 34 11.18 6.26 0.28
C SER A 34 11.88 5.81 -1.01
N CYS A 35 11.40 6.25 -2.19
CA CYS A 35 12.09 6.02 -3.46
C CYS A 35 13.48 6.68 -3.48
N GLU A 36 13.60 7.93 -3.05
CA GLU A 36 14.91 8.60 -2.98
C GLU A 36 15.85 7.91 -1.99
N GLN A 37 15.32 7.44 -0.85
CA GLN A 37 16.09 6.72 0.17
C GLN A 37 16.52 5.31 -0.28
N SER A 38 15.77 4.66 -1.16
CA SER A 38 16.11 3.34 -1.70
C SER A 38 17.29 3.40 -2.66
N VAL A 39 17.43 4.48 -3.43
CA VAL A 39 18.56 4.70 -4.35
C VAL A 39 19.73 5.45 -3.71
N ASN A 40 19.47 6.20 -2.63
CA ASN A 40 20.50 6.88 -1.84
C ASN A 40 20.31 6.59 -0.35
N PRO A 41 20.87 5.50 0.17
CA PRO A 41 20.71 5.08 1.57
C PRO A 41 21.20 6.12 2.59
N GLU A 42 22.07 7.06 2.21
CA GLU A 42 22.54 8.13 3.09
C GLU A 42 21.43 9.09 3.53
N LEU A 43 20.30 9.10 2.83
CA LEU A 43 19.11 9.88 3.19
C LEU A 43 18.28 9.24 4.30
N LYS A 44 18.49 7.95 4.61
CA LYS A 44 17.74 7.25 5.66
C LYS A 44 18.02 7.84 7.02
N GLY A 45 16.96 8.03 7.82
CA GLY A 45 17.04 8.64 9.15
C GLY A 45 17.29 10.14 9.15
N LYS A 46 17.33 10.79 8.00
CA LYS A 46 17.49 12.25 7.88
C LYS A 46 16.19 12.94 7.52
N PRO A 47 16.03 14.23 7.86
CA PRO A 47 14.88 15.01 7.40
C PRO A 47 15.01 15.27 5.88
N VAL A 48 14.15 14.62 5.10
CA VAL A 48 14.12 14.70 3.63
C VAL A 48 12.72 15.10 3.18
N CYS A 49 12.64 15.98 2.21
CA CYS A 49 11.43 16.39 1.53
C CYS A 49 11.61 16.27 0.03
N VAL A 50 10.60 15.71 -0.65
CA VAL A 50 10.50 15.78 -2.10
C VAL A 50 9.59 16.95 -2.47
N MET A 51 10.08 17.78 -3.39
CA MET A 51 9.39 18.97 -3.88
C MET A 51 8.68 18.65 -5.19
N SER A 52 7.60 19.36 -5.48
CA SER A 52 6.95 19.31 -6.80
C SER A 52 7.96 19.57 -7.92
N GLY A 53 7.67 19.14 -9.17
CA GLY A 53 8.59 19.28 -10.31
C GLY A 53 9.07 20.70 -10.57
N SER A 54 8.30 21.71 -10.17
CA SER A 54 8.71 23.14 -10.18
C SER A 54 9.47 23.57 -8.89
N GLY A 55 9.67 22.68 -7.92
CA GLY A 55 10.30 22.99 -6.63
C GLY A 55 9.47 23.89 -5.71
N GLN A 56 8.18 24.09 -6.01
CA GLN A 56 7.36 25.09 -5.33
C GLN A 56 6.75 24.64 -4.01
N CYS A 57 6.42 23.36 -3.86
CA CYS A 57 5.80 22.83 -2.63
C CYS A 57 6.25 21.42 -2.30
N VAL A 58 6.11 21.06 -1.01
CA VAL A 58 6.42 19.72 -0.48
C VAL A 58 5.34 18.73 -0.89
N ILE A 59 5.70 17.69 -1.62
CA ILE A 59 4.79 16.60 -2.06
C ILE A 59 5.05 15.26 -1.36
N SER A 60 6.18 15.12 -0.68
CA SER A 60 6.46 13.99 0.23
C SER A 60 7.50 14.41 1.27
N ARG A 61 7.47 13.77 2.44
CA ARG A 61 8.37 14.11 3.54
C ARG A 61 8.64 12.89 4.42
N SER A 62 9.89 12.79 4.92
CA SER A 62 10.28 11.76 5.90
C SER A 62 9.65 12.02 7.28
N LYS A 63 9.70 11.00 8.15
CA LYS A 63 9.26 11.13 9.57
C LYS A 63 10.07 12.22 10.30
N GLU A 64 11.36 12.33 10.00
CA GLU A 64 12.26 13.33 10.56
C GLU A 64 11.87 14.74 10.09
N ALA A 65 11.50 14.89 8.81
CA ALA A 65 11.03 16.17 8.29
C ALA A 65 9.67 16.59 8.91
N LYS A 66 8.77 15.63 9.17
CA LYS A 66 7.53 15.89 9.92
C LYS A 66 7.82 16.45 11.32
N LYS A 67 8.82 15.90 12.03
CA LYS A 67 9.23 16.37 13.36
C LYS A 67 9.77 17.81 13.36
N LEU A 68 10.29 18.29 12.23
CA LEU A 68 10.69 19.69 12.06
C LEU A 68 9.51 20.64 11.77
N GLY A 69 8.28 20.12 11.73
CA GLY A 69 7.07 20.91 11.47
C GLY A 69 6.78 21.13 9.99
N ILE A 70 7.52 20.48 9.07
CA ILE A 70 7.25 20.58 7.63
C ILE A 70 5.94 19.88 7.30
N ARG A 71 5.04 20.53 6.57
CA ARG A 71 3.72 20.01 6.20
C ARG A 71 3.65 19.68 4.71
N MET A 72 2.76 18.72 4.36
CA MET A 72 2.43 18.45 2.96
C MET A 72 1.80 19.70 2.32
N GLY A 73 2.15 19.96 1.07
CA GLY A 73 1.71 21.16 0.36
C GLY A 73 2.39 22.46 0.81
N MET A 74 3.30 22.42 1.79
CA MET A 74 3.99 23.63 2.27
C MET A 74 4.81 24.25 1.13
N PRO A 75 4.59 25.52 0.79
CA PRO A 75 5.39 26.22 -0.20
C PRO A 75 6.83 26.41 0.25
N TYR A 76 7.78 26.36 -0.67
CA TYR A 76 9.21 26.51 -0.36
C TYR A 76 9.54 27.82 0.37
N PHE A 77 8.88 28.92 0.04
CA PHE A 77 9.11 30.22 0.68
C PHE A 77 8.70 30.28 2.16
N GLN A 78 7.90 29.31 2.64
CA GLN A 78 7.53 29.19 4.07
C GLN A 78 8.53 28.36 4.87
N ILE A 79 9.58 27.83 4.23
CA ILE A 79 10.58 27.01 4.90
C ILE A 79 11.55 27.92 5.65
N GLU A 80 11.49 27.86 6.97
CA GLU A 80 12.29 28.73 7.87
C GLU A 80 12.86 27.97 9.07
N GLY A 81 13.74 28.62 9.83
CA GLY A 81 14.28 28.10 11.08
C GLY A 81 14.87 26.69 10.96
N GLN A 82 14.41 25.78 11.80
CA GLN A 82 14.86 24.38 11.83
C GLN A 82 14.53 23.60 10.56
N MET A 83 13.48 24.00 9.82
CA MET A 83 13.09 23.35 8.58
C MET A 83 14.19 23.44 7.50
N LYS A 84 15.02 24.49 7.52
CA LYS A 84 16.17 24.64 6.60
C LYS A 84 17.23 23.55 6.75
N LYS A 85 17.16 22.75 7.83
CA LYS A 85 18.06 21.60 8.04
C LYS A 85 17.64 20.35 7.25
N ALA A 86 16.45 20.33 6.66
CA ALA A 86 16.00 19.23 5.82
C ALA A 86 16.68 19.28 4.44
N THR A 87 16.86 18.10 3.84
CA THR A 87 17.29 17.97 2.46
C THR A 87 16.04 18.09 1.56
N TYR A 88 16.10 18.96 0.56
CA TYR A 88 15.01 19.18 -0.40
C TYR A 88 15.44 18.67 -1.78
N ILE A 89 14.68 17.73 -2.33
CA ILE A 89 14.96 17.04 -3.60
C ILE A 89 13.80 17.32 -4.56
N ASN A 90 14.09 17.67 -5.78
CA ASN A 90 13.05 17.81 -6.82
C ASN A 90 12.52 16.42 -7.21
N ALA A 91 11.21 16.32 -7.46
CA ALA A 91 10.58 15.06 -7.83
C ALA A 91 11.17 14.45 -9.09
N ASN A 92 11.48 13.15 -9.03
CA ASN A 92 11.89 12.31 -10.15
C ASN A 92 10.79 11.29 -10.46
N HIS A 93 9.78 11.70 -11.24
CA HIS A 93 8.62 10.87 -11.55
C HIS A 93 8.96 9.60 -12.32
N GLU A 94 10.03 9.61 -13.13
CA GLU A 94 10.50 8.43 -13.85
C GLU A 94 11.00 7.35 -12.87
N LEU A 95 11.86 7.74 -11.92
CA LEU A 95 12.31 6.86 -10.85
C LEU A 95 11.13 6.27 -10.06
N TYR A 96 10.16 7.12 -9.71
CA TYR A 96 9.01 6.68 -8.90
C TYR A 96 8.13 5.69 -9.64
N SER A 97 7.92 5.89 -10.96
CA SER A 97 7.20 4.93 -11.80
C SER A 97 7.89 3.56 -11.83
N GLN A 98 9.21 3.54 -12.03
CA GLN A 98 9.99 2.31 -12.08
C GLN A 98 9.94 1.55 -10.74
N ILE A 99 10.00 2.26 -9.61
CA ILE A 99 9.92 1.64 -8.28
C ILE A 99 8.50 1.14 -8.01
N SER A 100 7.47 1.92 -8.38
CA SER A 100 6.08 1.49 -8.31
C SER A 100 5.85 0.17 -9.04
N GLU A 101 6.32 0.05 -10.29
CA GLU A 101 6.20 -1.18 -11.06
C GLU A 101 6.82 -2.39 -10.36
N LYS A 102 7.98 -2.22 -9.70
CA LYS A 102 8.61 -3.28 -8.90
C LYS A 102 7.76 -3.67 -7.69
N VAL A 103 7.21 -2.70 -6.95
CA VAL A 103 6.30 -2.99 -5.84
C VAL A 103 5.07 -3.76 -6.34
N MET A 104 4.43 -3.28 -7.43
CA MET A 104 3.25 -3.94 -7.98
C MET A 104 3.54 -5.35 -8.51
N ALA A 105 4.76 -5.61 -9.03
CA ALA A 105 5.19 -6.95 -9.41
C ALA A 105 5.26 -7.88 -8.20
N VAL A 106 5.87 -7.45 -7.09
CA VAL A 106 5.91 -8.23 -5.85
C VAL A 106 4.51 -8.57 -5.35
N LEU A 107 3.55 -7.61 -5.40
CA LEU A 107 2.18 -7.87 -4.97
C LEU A 107 1.47 -8.92 -5.84
N LYS A 108 1.74 -8.93 -7.14
CA LYS A 108 1.19 -9.91 -8.09
C LYS A 108 1.70 -11.34 -7.83
N ASP A 109 2.88 -11.51 -7.24
CA ASP A 109 3.40 -12.81 -6.84
C ASP A 109 2.61 -13.41 -5.65
N PHE A 110 1.98 -12.58 -4.83
CA PHE A 110 1.15 -13.03 -3.71
C PHE A 110 -0.29 -13.36 -4.11
N SER A 111 -0.87 -12.60 -5.04
CA SER A 111 -2.26 -12.80 -5.48
C SER A 111 -2.42 -12.49 -6.95
N PRO A 112 -3.17 -13.31 -7.71
CA PRO A 112 -3.49 -13.01 -9.11
C PRO A 112 -4.46 -11.82 -9.27
N LYS A 113 -5.06 -11.37 -8.17
CA LYS A 113 -6.04 -10.28 -8.16
C LYS A 113 -5.47 -9.07 -7.44
N VAL A 114 -4.71 -8.28 -8.16
CA VAL A 114 -4.17 -7.00 -7.70
C VAL A 114 -4.78 -5.88 -8.55
N GLU A 115 -5.40 -4.91 -7.89
CA GLU A 115 -5.92 -3.70 -8.51
C GLU A 115 -5.05 -2.51 -8.11
N ILE A 116 -4.33 -1.97 -9.07
CA ILE A 116 -3.50 -0.77 -8.86
C ILE A 116 -4.45 0.42 -8.74
N TYR A 117 -4.43 1.09 -7.59
CA TYR A 117 -5.28 2.24 -7.29
C TYR A 117 -4.58 3.57 -7.55
N SER A 118 -3.30 3.65 -7.21
CA SER A 118 -2.44 4.81 -7.50
C SER A 118 -0.98 4.36 -7.72
N ILE A 119 -0.07 5.30 -7.87
CA ILE A 119 1.38 5.02 -8.02
C ILE A 119 1.97 4.32 -6.78
N ASP A 120 1.37 4.52 -5.61
CA ASP A 120 1.85 4.05 -4.30
C ASP A 120 0.85 3.16 -3.55
N GLU A 121 -0.35 2.93 -4.11
CA GLU A 121 -1.41 2.14 -3.47
C GLU A 121 -1.96 1.04 -4.40
N ALA A 122 -2.20 -0.15 -3.85
CA ALA A 122 -2.88 -1.22 -4.56
C ALA A 122 -3.78 -2.04 -3.62
N PHE A 123 -4.94 -2.48 -4.13
CA PHE A 123 -5.78 -3.47 -3.48
C PHE A 123 -5.37 -4.87 -3.91
N VAL A 124 -5.22 -5.75 -2.93
CA VAL A 124 -4.87 -7.16 -3.12
C VAL A 124 -6.01 -8.03 -2.56
N ASP A 125 -6.61 -8.87 -3.40
CA ASP A 125 -7.62 -9.83 -2.94
C ASP A 125 -6.91 -11.03 -2.27
N LEU A 126 -7.06 -11.13 -0.96
CA LEU A 126 -6.49 -12.21 -0.16
C LEU A 126 -7.48 -13.37 0.06
N THR A 127 -8.69 -13.30 -0.51
CA THR A 127 -9.76 -14.28 -0.28
C THR A 127 -9.32 -15.70 -0.62
N GLY A 128 -9.28 -16.56 0.40
CA GLY A 128 -8.91 -17.97 0.27
C GLY A 128 -7.41 -18.25 0.28
N LEU A 129 -6.55 -17.23 0.35
CA LEU A 129 -5.10 -17.40 0.37
C LEU A 129 -4.58 -18.02 1.69
N GLU A 130 -5.37 -17.96 2.77
CA GLU A 130 -5.04 -18.62 4.03
C GLU A 130 -4.82 -20.13 3.88
N ARG A 131 -5.51 -20.74 2.92
CA ARG A 131 -5.35 -22.17 2.62
C ARG A 131 -4.08 -22.46 1.83
N LEU A 132 -3.74 -21.56 0.89
CA LEU A 132 -2.54 -21.68 0.05
C LEU A 132 -1.27 -21.47 0.89
N TYR A 133 -1.25 -20.41 1.68
CA TYR A 133 -0.07 -20.04 2.49
C TYR A 133 -0.04 -20.77 3.84
N LYS A 134 -1.13 -21.45 4.25
CA LYS A 134 -1.30 -22.07 5.58
C LYS A 134 -1.05 -21.06 6.72
N LYS A 135 -1.52 -19.85 6.53
CA LYS A 135 -1.33 -18.69 7.41
C LYS A 135 -2.61 -17.87 7.52
N ASN A 136 -2.78 -17.17 8.64
CA ASN A 136 -3.87 -16.21 8.75
C ASN A 136 -3.58 -14.92 7.91
N TYR A 137 -4.60 -14.11 7.70
CA TYR A 137 -4.48 -12.91 6.84
C TYR A 137 -3.51 -11.86 7.37
N LEU A 138 -3.32 -11.77 8.70
CA LEU A 138 -2.33 -10.88 9.30
C LEU A 138 -0.91 -11.35 8.99
N GLU A 139 -0.65 -12.65 9.08
CA GLU A 139 0.64 -13.23 8.71
C GLU A 139 0.93 -13.07 7.21
N ILE A 140 -0.08 -13.20 6.34
CA ILE A 140 0.05 -12.96 4.90
C ILE A 140 0.39 -11.49 4.64
N ALA A 141 -0.31 -10.56 5.31
CA ALA A 141 -0.01 -9.13 5.19
C ALA A 141 1.43 -8.82 5.66
N GLN A 142 1.88 -9.44 6.74
CA GLN A 142 3.25 -9.30 7.21
C GLN A 142 4.27 -9.86 6.21
N MET A 143 4.01 -11.00 5.59
CA MET A 143 4.86 -11.55 4.52
C MET A 143 4.96 -10.59 3.32
N ILE A 144 3.84 -10.00 2.89
CA ILE A 144 3.82 -9.02 1.81
C ILE A 144 4.71 -7.82 2.18
N ARG A 145 4.54 -7.28 3.39
CA ARG A 145 5.33 -6.15 3.89
C ARG A 145 6.82 -6.45 3.90
N GLU A 146 7.21 -7.60 4.42
CA GLU A 146 8.61 -8.05 4.49
C GLU A 146 9.21 -8.25 3.09
N GLU A 147 8.45 -8.84 2.17
CA GLU A 147 8.95 -9.13 0.83
C GLU A 147 9.08 -7.85 -0.02
N VAL A 148 8.14 -6.89 0.08
CA VAL A 148 8.27 -5.58 -0.56
C VAL A 148 9.49 -4.84 -0.02
N LEU A 149 9.67 -4.82 1.30
CA LEU A 149 10.84 -4.17 1.90
C LEU A 149 12.15 -4.83 1.46
N LYS A 150 12.20 -6.15 1.41
CA LYS A 150 13.39 -6.92 1.02
C LYS A 150 13.75 -6.75 -0.44
N GLN A 151 12.77 -6.81 -1.36
CA GLN A 151 13.03 -6.78 -2.80
C GLN A 151 13.17 -5.34 -3.35
N VAL A 152 12.44 -4.39 -2.79
CA VAL A 152 12.32 -3.02 -3.35
C VAL A 152 12.87 -1.95 -2.41
N ASP A 153 13.09 -2.28 -1.13
CA ASP A 153 13.53 -1.35 -0.07
C ASP A 153 12.52 -0.21 0.17
N ILE A 154 11.22 -0.49 -0.02
CA ILE A 154 10.12 0.43 0.22
C ILE A 154 9.28 -0.06 1.39
N PRO A 155 9.15 0.71 2.48
CA PRO A 155 8.26 0.37 3.58
C PRO A 155 6.80 0.55 3.16
N VAL A 156 5.93 -0.38 3.58
CA VAL A 156 4.50 -0.32 3.29
C VAL A 156 3.68 -0.50 4.54
N SER A 157 2.53 0.17 4.57
CA SER A 157 1.45 -0.04 5.54
C SER A 157 0.32 -0.84 4.89
N ILE A 158 -0.21 -1.83 5.60
CA ILE A 158 -1.21 -2.73 5.05
C ILE A 158 -2.44 -2.75 5.95
N GLY A 159 -3.59 -2.45 5.37
CA GLY A 159 -4.90 -2.58 6.02
C GLY A 159 -5.70 -3.73 5.42
N VAL A 160 -6.16 -4.67 6.24
CA VAL A 160 -6.93 -5.83 5.80
C VAL A 160 -8.36 -5.75 6.32
N SER A 161 -9.36 -5.90 5.44
CA SER A 161 -10.77 -5.88 5.81
C SER A 161 -11.64 -6.60 4.79
N SER A 162 -12.97 -6.58 5.00
CA SER A 162 -13.96 -7.20 4.10
C SER A 162 -14.35 -6.32 2.90
N SER A 163 -13.87 -5.08 2.83
CA SER A 163 -14.14 -4.17 1.71
C SER A 163 -12.97 -3.20 1.51
N LYS A 164 -12.88 -2.62 0.31
CA LYS A 164 -11.85 -1.64 -0.05
C LYS A 164 -11.85 -0.41 0.87
N SER A 165 -13.02 0.15 1.15
CA SER A 165 -13.14 1.33 2.02
C SER A 165 -12.64 1.07 3.44
N LEU A 166 -13.00 -0.08 4.00
CA LEU A 166 -12.54 -0.47 5.34
C LEU A 166 -11.04 -0.82 5.36
N SER A 167 -10.53 -1.42 4.28
CA SER A 167 -9.08 -1.69 4.15
C SER A 167 -8.27 -0.38 4.10
N LYS A 168 -8.79 0.65 3.42
CA LYS A 168 -8.15 1.98 3.40
C LYS A 168 -8.12 2.60 4.78
N LEU A 169 -9.24 2.58 5.50
CA LEU A 169 -9.29 3.08 6.88
C LEU A 169 -8.34 2.33 7.81
N ALA A 170 -8.23 1.00 7.65
CA ALA A 170 -7.32 0.18 8.43
C ALA A 170 -5.84 0.49 8.12
N SER A 171 -5.49 0.72 6.85
CA SER A 171 -4.14 1.12 6.43
C SER A 171 -3.75 2.48 6.97
N ASP A 172 -4.65 3.47 6.90
CA ASP A 172 -4.41 4.82 7.47
C ASP A 172 -4.16 4.75 8.98
N LYS A 173 -4.91 3.90 9.69
CA LYS A 173 -4.70 3.67 11.12
C LYS A 173 -3.36 2.99 11.39
N ALA A 174 -2.94 2.03 10.58
CA ALA A 174 -1.65 1.35 10.72
C ALA A 174 -0.48 2.34 10.56
N LYS A 175 -0.58 3.29 9.63
CA LYS A 175 0.42 4.38 9.46
C LYS A 175 0.57 5.22 10.72
N THR A 176 -0.54 5.64 11.32
CA THR A 176 -0.51 6.50 12.52
C THR A 176 0.00 5.76 13.77
N MET A 177 -0.16 4.45 13.86
CA MET A 177 0.37 3.64 14.97
C MET A 177 1.87 3.34 14.83
N GLY A 178 2.43 3.47 13.61
CA GLY A 178 3.86 3.26 13.31
C GLY A 178 4.70 4.54 13.32
N GLU A 179 4.07 5.69 13.57
CA GLU A 179 4.72 7.01 13.71
C GLU A 179 5.05 7.31 15.18
#